data_893cab9d3d841069e8f8ea179a9e8188
#
_entry.id   893cab9d3d841069e8f8ea179a9e8188
#
_cell.length_a   1.000
_cell.length_b   1.000
_cell.length_c   1.000
_cell.angle_alpha   90.00
_cell.angle_beta   90.00
_cell.angle_gamma   90.00
#
_symmetry.space_group_name_H-M   'P 1'
#
loop_
_entity.id
_entity.type
_entity.pdbx_description
1 polymer ?
#
loop_
_entity_poly.entity_id
_entity_poly.type
_entity_poly.pdbx_seq_one_letter_code
_entity_poly.pdbx_strand_id
1 'polypeptide(L)'
;MNIKVYAIGMVKDKNQLEAIKEYDKRLGRYCKIEMILVKNKEVLLKKLSNKSYVIKISTTGELFTSEGLAEKVKTLGVTGTSDMAFIYSEEHLEWDDHLALSKMDMSLGMAMTILFEQIYRGYRIIHNQAYHK
;
A
#
# COMPACT_ATOMS: atom_id res chain seq x y z
N MET A 1 2.70 -3.40 13.33
CA MET A 1 1.87 -3.49 12.11
C MET A 1 2.65 -4.21 11.02
N ASN A 2 2.09 -5.22 10.44
CA ASN A 2 2.62 -5.89 9.26
C ASN A 2 1.82 -5.41 8.05
N ILE A 3 2.53 -4.85 7.07
CA ILE A 3 1.90 -4.34 5.85
C ILE A 3 2.45 -5.13 4.67
N LYS A 4 1.55 -5.68 3.87
CA LYS A 4 1.91 -6.35 2.62
C LYS A 4 1.26 -5.60 1.46
N VAL A 5 2.05 -5.35 0.43
CA VAL A 5 1.60 -4.64 -0.77
C VAL A 5 1.65 -5.62 -1.93
N TYR A 6 0.48 -6.03 -2.39
CA TYR A 6 0.34 -7.02 -3.46
C TYR A 6 0.03 -6.35 -4.78
N ALA A 7 0.60 -6.87 -5.85
CA ALA A 7 0.22 -6.50 -7.20
C ALA A 7 0.50 -7.63 -8.16
N ILE A 8 -0.20 -7.62 -9.29
CA ILE A 8 -0.01 -8.59 -10.37
C ILE A 8 0.88 -7.97 -11.42
N GLY A 9 2.02 -8.58 -11.71
CA GLY A 9 2.96 -8.11 -12.70
C GLY A 9 4.37 -7.94 -12.17
N MET A 10 5.17 -7.14 -12.86
CA MET A 10 6.57 -6.88 -12.52
C MET A 10 6.88 -5.40 -12.61
N VAL A 11 7.82 -4.95 -11.77
CA VAL A 11 8.40 -3.60 -11.87
C VAL A 11 9.74 -3.75 -12.57
N LYS A 12 9.88 -3.18 -13.77
CA LYS A 12 11.07 -3.32 -14.59
C LYS A 12 12.01 -2.11 -14.53
N ASP A 13 11.49 -0.94 -14.24
CA ASP A 13 12.27 0.30 -14.19
C ASP A 13 13.17 0.31 -12.96
N LYS A 14 14.47 0.45 -13.17
CA LYS A 14 15.47 0.43 -12.09
C LYS A 14 15.30 1.59 -11.12
N ASN A 15 14.95 2.78 -11.62
CA ASN A 15 14.79 3.96 -10.80
C ASN A 15 13.58 3.81 -9.87
N GLN A 16 12.51 3.23 -10.39
CA GLN A 16 11.32 2.94 -9.57
C GLN A 16 11.63 1.89 -8.50
N LEU A 17 12.35 0.83 -8.84
CA LEU A 17 12.78 -0.18 -7.88
C LEU A 17 13.65 0.41 -6.77
N GLU A 18 14.57 1.31 -7.12
CA GLU A 18 15.42 1.98 -6.14
C GLU A 18 14.62 2.89 -5.22
N ALA A 19 13.65 3.64 -5.78
CA ALA A 19 12.78 4.49 -4.99
C ALA A 19 11.94 3.67 -4.00
N ILE A 20 11.37 2.56 -4.45
CA ILE A 20 10.58 1.66 -3.60
C ILE A 20 11.46 1.11 -2.46
N LYS A 21 12.69 0.67 -2.78
CA LYS A 21 13.64 0.18 -1.76
C LYS A 21 13.98 1.24 -0.73
N GLU A 22 14.13 2.50 -1.14
CA GLU A 22 14.43 3.59 -0.23
C GLU A 22 13.29 3.80 0.76
N TYR A 23 12.04 3.82 0.29
CA TYR A 23 10.88 3.95 1.18
C TYR A 23 10.68 2.72 2.05
N ASP A 24 10.88 1.52 1.51
CA ASP A 24 10.86 0.28 2.28
C ASP A 24 11.84 0.37 3.46
N LYS A 25 13.08 0.78 3.20
CA LYS A 25 14.10 0.96 4.23
C LYS A 25 13.66 1.97 5.29
N ARG A 26 13.15 3.14 4.88
CA ARG A 26 12.69 4.18 5.80
C ARG A 26 11.51 3.71 6.64
N LEU A 27 10.63 2.90 6.05
CA LEU A 27 9.46 2.36 6.73
C LEU A 27 9.82 1.33 7.80
N GLY A 28 11.00 0.73 7.71
CA GLY A 28 11.44 -0.30 8.66
C GLY A 28 11.44 0.12 10.12
N ARG A 29 11.54 1.44 10.41
CA ARG A 29 11.47 1.95 11.77
C ARG A 29 10.03 2.07 12.31
N TYR A 30 9.02 1.93 11.45
CA TYR A 30 7.61 2.10 11.82
C TYR A 30 6.80 0.81 11.74
N CYS A 31 7.12 -0.03 10.77
CA CYS A 31 6.33 -1.24 10.49
C CYS A 31 7.19 -2.27 9.77
N LYS A 32 6.64 -3.48 9.65
CA LYS A 32 7.18 -4.48 8.73
C LYS A 32 6.39 -4.36 7.44
N ILE A 33 7.07 -4.08 6.33
CA ILE A 33 6.43 -3.93 5.03
C ILE A 33 7.12 -4.79 3.99
N GLU A 34 6.35 -5.36 3.10
CA GLU A 34 6.85 -6.20 2.02
C GLU A 34 6.02 -5.99 0.76
N MET A 35 6.70 -5.82 -0.37
CA MET A 35 6.06 -5.79 -1.69
C MET A 35 6.06 -7.21 -2.27
N ILE A 36 4.89 -7.71 -2.62
CA ILE A 36 4.70 -9.06 -3.15
C ILE A 36 4.09 -8.96 -4.54
N LEU A 37 4.91 -9.21 -5.56
CA LEU A 37 4.47 -9.23 -6.95
C LEU A 37 4.20 -10.67 -7.37
N VAL A 38 3.03 -10.90 -7.93
CA VAL A 38 2.57 -12.24 -8.33
C VAL A 38 2.16 -12.24 -9.80
N LYS A 39 2.08 -13.41 -10.40
CA LYS A 39 1.79 -13.53 -11.83
C LYS A 39 0.29 -13.50 -12.16
N ASN A 40 -0.57 -13.84 -11.21
CA ASN A 40 -2.03 -13.84 -11.44
C ASN A 40 -2.79 -13.75 -10.12
N LYS A 41 -4.11 -13.56 -10.25
CA LYS A 41 -5.03 -13.39 -9.13
C LYS A 41 -5.08 -14.63 -8.22
N GLU A 42 -5.01 -15.83 -8.80
CA GLU A 42 -5.08 -17.07 -8.03
C GLU A 42 -3.90 -17.18 -7.06
N VAL A 43 -2.71 -16.84 -7.50
CA VAL A 43 -1.52 -16.83 -6.64
C VAL A 43 -1.66 -15.76 -5.56
N LEU A 44 -2.17 -14.59 -5.91
CA LEU A 44 -2.41 -13.50 -4.95
C LEU A 44 -3.34 -13.97 -3.83
N LEU A 45 -4.47 -14.56 -4.18
CA LEU A 45 -5.46 -14.99 -3.21
C LEU A 45 -4.94 -16.09 -2.29
N LYS A 46 -4.07 -16.97 -2.80
CA LYS A 46 -3.42 -18.00 -1.97
C LYS A 46 -2.45 -17.42 -0.94
N LYS A 47 -1.79 -16.31 -1.28
CA LYS A 47 -0.83 -15.67 -0.37
C LYS A 47 -1.51 -14.76 0.65
N LEU A 48 -2.70 -14.27 0.35
CA LEU A 48 -3.41 -13.33 1.18
C LEU A 48 -3.95 -14.02 2.44
N SER A 49 -3.55 -13.52 3.61
CA SER A 49 -4.08 -14.00 4.88
C SER A 49 -5.52 -13.55 5.07
N ASN A 50 -6.38 -14.46 5.56
CA ASN A 50 -7.77 -14.14 5.87
C ASN A 50 -7.91 -13.20 7.10
N LYS A 51 -6.82 -12.96 7.81
CA LYS A 51 -6.79 -12.04 8.97
C LYS A 51 -6.41 -10.63 8.57
N SER A 52 -6.00 -10.40 7.33
CA SER A 52 -5.57 -9.09 6.86
C SER A 52 -6.75 -8.15 6.66
N TYR A 53 -6.57 -6.90 7.06
CA TYR A 53 -7.47 -5.82 6.64
C TYR A 53 -7.07 -5.43 5.21
N VAL A 54 -7.98 -5.61 4.28
CA VAL A 54 -7.69 -5.47 2.84
C VAL A 54 -8.12 -4.11 2.32
N ILE A 55 -7.15 -3.38 1.78
CA ILE A 55 -7.40 -2.12 1.07
C ILE A 55 -7.09 -2.36 -0.41
N LYS A 56 -8.14 -2.42 -1.22
CA LYS A 56 -7.99 -2.53 -2.67
C LYS A 56 -7.69 -1.15 -3.23
N ILE A 57 -6.68 -1.07 -4.09
CA ILE A 57 -6.31 0.15 -4.82
C ILE A 57 -6.58 -0.07 -6.30
N SER A 58 -7.44 0.75 -6.87
CA SER A 58 -7.74 0.74 -8.31
C SER A 58 -8.19 2.12 -8.78
N THR A 59 -8.33 2.30 -10.08
CA THR A 59 -8.77 3.59 -10.64
C THR A 59 -10.24 3.90 -10.32
N THR A 60 -11.03 2.88 -9.97
CA THR A 60 -12.46 3.04 -9.66
C THR A 60 -12.75 3.20 -8.16
N GLY A 61 -11.72 3.18 -7.33
CA GLY A 61 -11.88 3.38 -5.89
C GLY A 61 -12.14 4.84 -5.53
N GLU A 62 -12.38 5.08 -4.25
CA GLU A 62 -12.57 6.41 -3.71
C GLU A 62 -11.21 7.11 -3.56
N LEU A 63 -11.10 8.36 -4.01
CA LEU A 63 -9.89 9.16 -3.82
C LEU A 63 -9.74 9.50 -2.34
N PHE A 64 -8.51 9.52 -1.87
CA PHE A 64 -8.19 9.82 -0.47
C PHE A 64 -7.05 10.84 -0.38
N THR A 65 -6.89 11.44 0.79
CA THR A 65 -5.79 12.35 1.07
C THR A 65 -4.68 11.63 1.84
N SER A 66 -3.48 12.24 1.87
CA SER A 66 -2.38 11.71 2.68
C SER A 66 -2.76 11.66 4.17
N GLU A 67 -3.44 12.69 4.65
CA GLU A 67 -3.94 12.75 6.02
C GLU A 67 -4.99 11.66 6.29
N GLY A 68 -5.85 11.40 5.30
CA GLY A 68 -6.86 10.34 5.40
C GLY A 68 -6.24 8.96 5.49
N LEU A 69 -5.20 8.69 4.71
CA LEU A 69 -4.47 7.43 4.81
C LEU A 69 -3.78 7.29 6.16
N ALA A 70 -3.13 8.35 6.63
CA ALA A 70 -2.48 8.36 7.94
C ALA A 70 -3.48 8.04 9.07
N GLU A 71 -4.65 8.67 9.04
CA GLU A 71 -5.71 8.43 10.03
C GLU A 71 -6.21 6.99 9.97
N LYS A 72 -6.36 6.42 8.78
CA LYS A 72 -6.76 5.03 8.60
C LYS A 72 -5.75 4.07 9.23
N VAL A 73 -4.47 4.24 8.91
CA VAL A 73 -3.40 3.38 9.46
C VAL A 73 -3.35 3.49 10.98
N LYS A 74 -3.44 4.71 11.51
CA LYS A 74 -3.44 4.96 12.94
C LYS A 74 -4.63 4.28 13.63
N THR A 75 -5.83 4.49 13.11
CA THR A 75 -7.06 3.93 13.68
C THR A 75 -7.02 2.40 13.68
N LEU A 76 -6.60 1.78 12.59
CA LEU A 76 -6.49 0.33 12.51
C LEU A 76 -5.50 -0.21 13.53
N GLY A 77 -4.36 0.44 13.71
CA GLY A 77 -3.37 0.04 14.71
C GLY A 77 -3.92 0.14 16.14
N VAL A 78 -4.60 1.25 16.45
CA VAL A 78 -5.19 1.48 17.79
C VAL A 78 -6.30 0.48 18.07
N THR A 79 -7.08 0.10 17.07
CA THR A 79 -8.22 -0.84 17.26
C THR A 79 -7.80 -2.31 17.17
N GLY A 80 -6.50 -2.60 17.10
CA GLY A 80 -5.98 -3.96 17.22
C GLY A 80 -5.71 -4.69 15.92
N THR A 81 -5.78 -4.01 14.78
CA THR A 81 -5.39 -4.60 13.50
C THR A 81 -3.88 -4.73 13.44
N SER A 82 -3.37 -5.94 13.27
CA SER A 82 -1.93 -6.20 13.18
C SER A 82 -1.44 -6.43 11.75
N ASP A 83 -2.33 -6.75 10.83
CA ASP A 83 -2.01 -7.07 9.44
C ASP A 83 -2.86 -6.27 8.46
N MET A 84 -2.22 -5.51 7.59
CA MET A 84 -2.85 -4.79 6.49
C MET A 84 -2.33 -5.32 5.17
N ALA A 85 -3.21 -5.42 4.19
CA ALA A 85 -2.86 -5.78 2.82
C ALA A 85 -3.38 -4.70 1.87
N PHE A 86 -2.46 -4.05 1.15
CA PHE A 86 -2.83 -3.21 0.02
C PHE A 86 -2.75 -4.07 -1.23
N ILE A 87 -3.81 -4.08 -2.03
CA ILE A 87 -3.84 -4.85 -3.27
C ILE A 87 -4.09 -3.91 -4.44
N TYR A 88 -3.08 -3.71 -5.27
CA TYR A 88 -3.19 -2.88 -6.47
C TYR A 88 -3.66 -3.75 -7.64
N SER A 89 -4.92 -3.65 -8.00
CA SER A 89 -5.52 -4.45 -9.06
C SER A 89 -6.84 -3.85 -9.52
N GLU A 90 -7.12 -3.92 -10.83
CA GLU A 90 -8.42 -3.60 -11.40
C GLU A 90 -9.36 -4.81 -11.42
N GLU A 91 -8.86 -5.99 -11.09
CA GLU A 91 -9.66 -7.22 -11.08
C GLU A 91 -10.62 -7.24 -9.89
N HIS A 92 -11.72 -7.94 -10.03
CA HIS A 92 -12.69 -8.11 -8.96
C HIS A 92 -12.12 -8.97 -7.85
N LEU A 93 -12.17 -8.46 -6.61
CA LEU A 93 -11.80 -9.18 -5.40
C LEU A 93 -12.48 -8.54 -4.19
N GLU A 94 -12.61 -9.29 -3.10
CA GLU A 94 -13.19 -8.78 -1.87
C GLU A 94 -12.24 -7.81 -1.17
N TRP A 95 -12.79 -6.81 -0.53
CA TRP A 95 -12.01 -5.78 0.16
C TRP A 95 -12.78 -5.21 1.36
N ASP A 96 -12.03 -4.63 2.29
CA ASP A 96 -12.58 -3.89 3.42
C ASP A 96 -12.71 -2.40 3.07
N ASP A 97 -11.74 -1.86 2.31
CA ASP A 97 -11.78 -0.51 1.75
C ASP A 97 -11.34 -0.56 0.28
N HIS A 98 -11.93 0.32 -0.53
CA HIS A 98 -11.59 0.44 -1.94
C HIS A 98 -11.21 1.89 -2.25
N LEU A 99 -9.92 2.13 -2.46
CA LEU A 99 -9.35 3.46 -2.64
C LEU A 99 -8.69 3.58 -4.00
N ALA A 100 -8.49 4.81 -4.44
CA ALA A 100 -7.75 5.12 -5.67
C ALA A 100 -6.61 6.06 -5.37
N LEU A 101 -5.42 5.76 -5.91
CA LEU A 101 -4.30 6.70 -5.91
C LEU A 101 -4.56 7.81 -6.92
N SER A 102 -5.21 7.47 -8.02
CA SER A 102 -5.54 8.36 -9.13
C SER A 102 -6.66 7.73 -9.94
N LYS A 103 -7.44 8.55 -10.62
CA LYS A 103 -8.41 8.07 -11.62
C LYS A 103 -7.75 7.78 -12.96
N MET A 104 -6.47 8.16 -13.11
CA MET A 104 -5.69 7.88 -14.32
C MET A 104 -4.94 6.56 -14.16
N ASP A 105 -4.80 5.84 -15.27
CA ASP A 105 -3.94 4.65 -15.30
C ASP A 105 -2.48 5.06 -15.15
N MET A 106 -1.71 4.20 -14.49
CA MET A 106 -0.28 4.40 -14.36
C MET A 106 0.43 3.03 -14.39
N SER A 107 1.72 3.04 -14.70
CA SER A 107 2.51 1.82 -14.67
C SER A 107 2.55 1.24 -13.26
N LEU A 108 2.76 -0.06 -13.16
CA LEU A 108 2.85 -0.73 -11.86
C LEU A 108 3.97 -0.13 -10.99
N GLY A 109 5.12 0.15 -11.58
CA GLY A 109 6.24 0.74 -10.85
C GLY A 109 5.93 2.13 -10.31
N MET A 110 5.20 2.94 -11.07
CA MET A 110 4.76 4.26 -10.61
C MET A 110 3.77 4.11 -9.45
N ALA A 111 2.79 3.23 -9.59
CA ALA A 111 1.80 3.00 -8.54
C ALA A 111 2.44 2.53 -7.23
N MET A 112 3.37 1.59 -7.32
CA MET A 112 4.09 1.08 -6.14
C MET A 112 4.94 2.16 -5.50
N THR A 113 5.62 2.97 -6.30
CA THR A 113 6.43 4.08 -5.79
C THR A 113 5.57 5.08 -5.02
N ILE A 114 4.44 5.48 -5.61
CA ILE A 114 3.51 6.41 -4.97
C ILE A 114 2.95 5.81 -3.67
N LEU A 115 2.53 4.56 -3.72
CA LEU A 115 1.92 3.91 -2.55
C LEU A 115 2.92 3.81 -1.38
N PHE A 116 4.16 3.36 -1.65
CA PHE A 116 5.19 3.28 -0.62
C PHE A 116 5.52 4.67 -0.04
N GLU A 117 5.61 5.68 -0.90
CA GLU A 117 5.84 7.06 -0.45
C GLU A 117 4.70 7.54 0.45
N GLN A 118 3.45 7.28 0.07
CA GLN A 118 2.29 7.71 0.85
C GLN A 118 2.17 6.97 2.18
N ILE A 119 2.52 5.69 2.24
CA ILE A 119 2.54 4.94 3.49
C ILE A 119 3.62 5.54 4.41
N TYR A 120 4.80 5.85 3.88
CA TYR A 120 5.86 6.51 4.64
C TYR A 120 5.40 7.88 5.15
N ARG A 121 4.81 8.70 4.26
CA ARG A 121 4.25 10.00 4.63
C ARG A 121 3.22 9.87 5.75
N GLY A 122 2.36 8.86 5.66
CA GLY A 122 1.37 8.57 6.69
C GLY A 122 1.98 8.35 8.07
N TYR A 123 3.05 7.56 8.15
CA TYR A 123 3.75 7.35 9.43
C TYR A 123 4.43 8.60 9.95
N ARG A 124 4.98 9.45 9.05
CA ARG A 124 5.55 10.74 9.45
C ARG A 124 4.47 11.65 10.05
N ILE A 125 3.28 11.65 9.47
CA ILE A 125 2.13 12.40 9.99
C ILE A 125 1.70 11.85 11.36
N ILE A 126 1.56 10.53 11.48
CA ILE A 126 1.13 9.88 12.73
C ILE A 126 2.07 10.25 13.88
N HIS A 127 3.36 10.31 13.62
CA HIS A 127 4.38 10.60 14.64
C HIS A 127 4.72 12.08 14.74
N ASN A 128 3.96 12.95 14.09
CA ASN A 128 4.20 14.42 14.08
C ASN A 128 5.64 14.79 13.67
N GLN A 129 6.19 14.06 12.71
CA GLN A 129 7.55 14.29 12.23
C GLN A 129 7.53 15.15 10.97
N ALA A 130 8.54 16.02 10.83
CA ALA A 130 8.65 16.92 9.69
C ALA A 130 8.89 16.14 8.38
N TYR A 131 7.93 16.16 7.48
CA TYR A 131 8.01 15.60 6.14
C TYR A 131 6.84 16.10 5.31
N HIS A 132 5.63 15.92 5.83
CA HIS A 132 4.39 16.38 5.17
C HIS A 132 4.23 17.89 5.32
N LYS A 133 3.87 18.53 4.23
CA LYS A 133 3.67 20.00 4.20
C LYS A 133 2.22 20.37 4.16
#